data_10ab5f9cc1a231a2589451564bf9b92e
#
_entry.id   10ab5f9cc1a231a2589451564bf9b92e
#
_cell.length_a   1.000
_cell.length_b   1.000
_cell.length_c   1.000
_cell.angle_alpha   90.00
_cell.angle_beta   90.00
_cell.angle_gamma   90.00
#
_symmetry.space_group_name_H-M   'P 1'
#
loop_
_entity.id
_entity.type
_entity.pdbx_description
1 polymer ?
#
loop_
_entity_poly.entity_id
_entity_poly.type
_entity_poly.pdbx_seq_one_letter_code
_entity_poly.pdbx_strand_id
1 'polypeptide(L)'
;MGIVVENVSKQFGSFQAVEQVNLEIQSGSLVALLGPSGSGKSTLLRLISGLEMPDTGRIILTGKDATYQSVQERNIGFVFQHYALFKHLTVRKNIAFGLEIRKASQKKIQGKVEQLLELVQLSGLGDRYPSQLSGGQRQRVALARALAVEPNVLLLDEPFGALDAKVRKDLRAWLRRLHDEVHVTTVFVTHDQEEAMEVADEIVVMNKGKVEQVGTPAQIYDHPASAFVMSFIGPVNILPSSAKIFQSSGFESTHPETFLRPQDIIIETVANVTTVPATVSRIIHLGWEIQVELTLDDGQMMTAHLTRERFDELKLEPQNKVYVKPKDAKSFPLFYSI
;
A
#
# COMPACT_ATOMS: atom_id res chain seq x y z
N MET A 1 7.14 7.56 -20.11
CA MET A 1 5.80 7.45 -19.53
C MET A 1 5.38 5.98 -19.57
N GLY A 2 4.96 5.40 -18.43
CA GLY A 2 4.50 4.03 -18.36
C GLY A 2 2.98 3.95 -18.51
N ILE A 3 2.24 4.58 -17.57
CA ILE A 3 0.77 4.63 -17.57
C ILE A 3 0.35 6.08 -17.29
N VAL A 4 -0.59 6.60 -18.06
CA VAL A 4 -1.25 7.89 -17.79
C VAL A 4 -2.76 7.69 -17.79
N VAL A 5 -3.39 8.16 -16.72
CA VAL A 5 -4.84 8.18 -16.52
C VAL A 5 -5.28 9.63 -16.49
N GLU A 6 -6.17 10.05 -17.40
CA GLU A 6 -6.60 11.44 -17.53
C GLU A 6 -8.11 11.57 -17.35
N ASN A 7 -8.53 12.20 -16.26
CA ASN A 7 -9.93 12.49 -15.91
C ASN A 7 -10.85 11.25 -16.00
N VAL A 8 -10.34 10.09 -15.61
CA VAL A 8 -11.06 8.83 -15.71
C VAL A 8 -12.11 8.73 -14.63
N SER A 9 -13.34 8.44 -15.06
CA SER A 9 -14.45 8.12 -14.14
C SER A 9 -15.13 6.82 -14.52
N LYS A 10 -15.68 6.13 -13.50
CA LYS A 10 -16.45 4.89 -13.65
C LYS A 10 -17.54 4.80 -12.60
N GLN A 11 -18.77 4.55 -13.06
CA GLN A 11 -19.95 4.37 -12.22
C GLN A 11 -20.57 3.00 -12.46
N PHE A 12 -21.07 2.37 -11.42
CA PHE A 12 -21.85 1.14 -11.47
C PHE A 12 -23.23 1.39 -10.87
N GLY A 13 -24.26 1.53 -11.70
CA GLY A 13 -25.56 1.98 -11.26
C GLY A 13 -25.49 3.36 -10.58
N SER A 14 -25.83 3.46 -9.30
CA SER A 14 -25.70 4.69 -8.51
C SER A 14 -24.36 4.85 -7.79
N PHE A 15 -23.50 3.83 -7.85
CA PHE A 15 -22.22 3.84 -7.12
C PHE A 15 -21.09 4.39 -7.98
N GLN A 16 -20.50 5.53 -7.56
CA GLN A 16 -19.31 6.11 -8.18
C GLN A 16 -18.08 5.39 -7.68
N ALA A 17 -17.52 4.53 -8.51
CA ALA A 17 -16.35 3.69 -8.13
C ALA A 17 -15.02 4.40 -8.34
N VAL A 18 -14.91 5.23 -9.40
CA VAL A 18 -13.74 6.05 -9.73
C VAL A 18 -14.26 7.40 -10.23
N GLU A 19 -13.74 8.50 -9.67
CA GLU A 19 -14.22 9.86 -9.95
C GLU A 19 -13.08 10.77 -10.37
N GLN A 20 -13.06 11.18 -11.64
CA GLN A 20 -12.12 12.15 -12.24
C GLN A 20 -10.64 11.90 -11.88
N VAL A 21 -10.23 10.63 -11.85
CA VAL A 21 -8.87 10.25 -11.47
C VAL A 21 -7.88 10.72 -12.55
N ASN A 22 -6.85 11.43 -12.06
CA ASN A 22 -5.66 11.80 -12.82
C ASN A 22 -4.46 11.14 -12.14
N LEU A 23 -3.67 10.37 -12.89
CA LEU A 23 -2.54 9.64 -12.36
C LEU A 23 -1.50 9.42 -13.45
N GLU A 24 -0.24 9.67 -13.14
CA GLU A 24 0.89 9.34 -14.00
C GLU A 24 1.82 8.38 -13.28
N ILE A 25 2.15 7.26 -13.90
CA ILE A 25 3.07 6.24 -13.41
C ILE A 25 4.24 6.14 -14.34
N GLN A 26 5.43 6.32 -13.81
CA GLN A 26 6.66 6.28 -14.59
C GLN A 26 6.96 4.86 -15.11
N SER A 27 7.61 4.79 -16.28
CA SER A 27 8.03 3.50 -16.83
C SER A 27 9.06 2.83 -15.94
N GLY A 28 8.86 1.56 -15.64
CA GLY A 28 9.77 0.76 -14.82
C GLY A 28 9.62 0.99 -13.30
N SER A 29 8.63 1.74 -12.83
CA SER A 29 8.36 1.89 -11.39
C SER A 29 7.45 0.80 -10.84
N LEU A 30 7.54 0.56 -9.54
CA LEU A 30 6.68 -0.33 -8.76
C LEU A 30 5.76 0.52 -7.88
N VAL A 31 4.49 0.61 -8.23
CA VAL A 31 3.51 1.51 -7.62
C VAL A 31 2.44 0.75 -6.86
N ALA A 32 2.16 1.17 -5.63
CA ALA A 32 1.05 0.66 -4.82
C ALA A 32 -0.19 1.53 -4.96
N LEU A 33 -1.34 0.95 -5.32
CA LEU A 33 -2.65 1.57 -5.09
C LEU A 33 -3.12 1.17 -3.70
N LEU A 34 -3.11 2.11 -2.76
CA LEU A 34 -3.38 1.90 -1.34
C LEU A 34 -4.66 2.64 -0.93
N GLY A 35 -5.48 2.05 -0.06
CA GLY A 35 -6.70 2.69 0.44
C GLY A 35 -7.66 1.69 1.08
N PRO A 36 -8.72 2.14 1.77
CA PRO A 36 -9.70 1.26 2.39
C PRO A 36 -10.50 0.45 1.35
N SER A 37 -11.20 -0.57 1.82
CA SER A 37 -12.12 -1.34 0.96
C SER A 37 -13.16 -0.44 0.33
N GLY A 38 -13.43 -0.62 -0.96
CA GLY A 38 -14.39 0.22 -1.69
C GLY A 38 -13.85 1.59 -2.17
N SER A 39 -12.55 1.90 -1.99
CA SER A 39 -11.97 3.17 -2.45
C SER A 39 -11.72 3.27 -3.95
N GLY A 40 -12.03 2.24 -4.74
CA GLY A 40 -11.91 2.27 -6.21
C GLY A 40 -10.64 1.63 -6.79
N LYS A 41 -9.70 1.13 -5.98
CA LYS A 41 -8.39 0.59 -6.42
C LYS A 41 -8.49 -0.52 -7.46
N SER A 42 -9.22 -1.61 -7.16
CA SER A 42 -9.39 -2.73 -8.10
C SER A 42 -10.17 -2.32 -9.34
N THR A 43 -11.08 -1.35 -9.23
CA THR A 43 -11.78 -0.77 -10.39
C THR A 43 -10.80 -0.02 -11.27
N LEU A 44 -9.95 0.85 -10.70
CA LEU A 44 -8.91 1.56 -11.46
C LEU A 44 -7.93 0.58 -12.12
N LEU A 45 -7.51 -0.47 -11.41
CA LEU A 45 -6.66 -1.52 -11.97
C LEU A 45 -7.31 -2.22 -13.17
N ARG A 46 -8.63 -2.54 -13.08
CA ARG A 46 -9.39 -3.14 -14.17
C ARG A 46 -9.59 -2.21 -15.36
N LEU A 47 -9.77 -0.91 -15.11
CA LEU A 47 -9.83 0.11 -16.16
C LEU A 47 -8.49 0.20 -16.92
N ILE A 48 -7.36 0.23 -16.22
CA ILE A 48 -6.03 0.21 -16.81
C ILE A 48 -5.81 -1.06 -17.64
N SER A 49 -6.30 -2.21 -17.15
CA SER A 49 -6.14 -3.48 -17.87
C SER A 49 -7.06 -3.65 -19.08
N GLY A 50 -8.15 -2.88 -19.19
CA GLY A 50 -9.19 -3.05 -20.20
C GLY A 50 -10.21 -4.15 -19.89
N LEU A 51 -10.20 -4.68 -18.65
CA LEU A 51 -11.25 -5.57 -18.14
C LEU A 51 -12.55 -4.80 -17.85
N GLU A 52 -12.43 -3.49 -17.64
CA GLU A 52 -13.54 -2.54 -17.56
C GLU A 52 -13.25 -1.35 -18.47
N MET A 53 -14.31 -0.72 -18.98
CA MET A 53 -14.21 0.48 -19.79
C MET A 53 -14.56 1.71 -18.94
N PRO A 54 -13.81 2.81 -19.06
CA PRO A 54 -14.17 4.06 -18.40
C PRO A 54 -15.44 4.65 -19.01
N ASP A 55 -16.19 5.39 -18.20
CA ASP A 55 -17.36 6.15 -18.69
C ASP A 55 -16.90 7.50 -19.28
N THR A 56 -15.83 8.08 -18.70
CA THR A 56 -15.18 9.30 -19.19
C THR A 56 -13.66 9.22 -19.01
N GLY A 57 -12.94 10.10 -19.70
CA GLY A 57 -11.49 10.21 -19.58
C GLY A 57 -10.72 9.33 -20.53
N ARG A 58 -9.40 9.25 -20.35
CA ARG A 58 -8.48 8.51 -21.23
C ARG A 58 -7.46 7.72 -20.43
N ILE A 59 -7.01 6.60 -21.00
CA ILE A 59 -5.94 5.75 -20.45
C ILE A 59 -4.88 5.59 -21.55
N ILE A 60 -3.67 6.02 -21.24
CA ILE A 60 -2.52 5.96 -22.15
C ILE A 60 -1.52 4.97 -21.57
N LEU A 61 -1.13 3.98 -22.36
CA LEU A 61 -0.15 2.96 -22.00
C LEU A 61 1.05 3.06 -22.94
N THR A 62 2.24 3.25 -22.34
CA THR A 62 3.50 3.38 -23.10
C THR A 62 3.43 4.40 -24.25
N GLY A 63 2.73 5.53 -24.01
CA GLY A 63 2.56 6.62 -24.96
C GLY A 63 1.47 6.42 -26.02
N LYS A 64 0.67 5.34 -25.94
CA LYS A 64 -0.43 5.07 -26.88
C LYS A 64 -1.77 5.12 -26.14
N ASP A 65 -2.77 5.75 -26.75
CA ASP A 65 -4.14 5.71 -26.23
C ASP A 65 -4.66 4.27 -26.27
N ALA A 66 -4.95 3.74 -25.10
CA ALA A 66 -5.44 2.39 -24.88
C ALA A 66 -6.89 2.36 -24.38
N THR A 67 -7.57 3.52 -24.31
CA THR A 67 -8.87 3.68 -23.65
C THR A 67 -9.89 2.62 -24.12
N TYR A 68 -9.97 2.40 -25.42
CA TYR A 68 -10.91 1.44 -26.02
C TYR A 68 -10.24 0.21 -26.63
N GLN A 69 -8.92 0.02 -26.37
CA GLN A 69 -8.24 -1.18 -26.81
C GLN A 69 -8.71 -2.39 -26.00
N SER A 70 -8.80 -3.53 -26.65
CA SER A 70 -9.06 -4.80 -25.97
C SER A 70 -7.90 -5.20 -25.05
N VAL A 71 -8.18 -6.07 -24.06
CA VAL A 71 -7.16 -6.60 -23.13
C VAL A 71 -5.96 -7.18 -23.87
N GLN A 72 -6.20 -7.87 -24.99
CA GLN A 72 -5.16 -8.52 -25.80
C GLN A 72 -4.21 -7.51 -26.47
N GLU A 73 -4.75 -6.36 -26.89
CA GLU A 73 -3.97 -5.30 -27.56
C GLU A 73 -3.13 -4.47 -26.60
N ARG A 74 -3.53 -4.38 -25.31
CA ARG A 74 -2.81 -3.60 -24.28
C ARG A 74 -1.47 -4.20 -23.87
N ASN A 75 -1.20 -5.48 -24.21
CA ASN A 75 0.01 -6.21 -23.82
C ASN A 75 0.36 -6.10 -22.31
N ILE A 76 -0.63 -6.36 -21.48
CA ILE A 76 -0.54 -6.29 -20.00
C ILE A 76 -0.47 -7.71 -19.44
N GLY A 77 0.36 -7.89 -18.40
CA GLY A 77 0.30 -9.05 -17.51
C GLY A 77 -0.65 -8.74 -16.35
N PHE A 78 -1.62 -9.63 -16.07
CA PHE A 78 -2.55 -9.44 -14.96
C PHE A 78 -2.53 -10.64 -14.02
N VAL A 79 -2.41 -10.38 -12.72
CA VAL A 79 -2.51 -11.39 -11.65
C VAL A 79 -3.72 -11.06 -10.79
N PHE A 80 -4.68 -11.96 -10.76
CA PHE A 80 -5.90 -11.84 -9.97
C PHE A 80 -5.66 -12.21 -8.51
N GLN A 81 -6.46 -11.70 -7.60
CA GLN A 81 -6.44 -11.93 -6.15
C GLN A 81 -6.39 -13.43 -5.78
N HIS A 82 -7.11 -14.28 -6.52
CA HIS A 82 -7.12 -15.75 -6.32
C HIS A 82 -6.21 -16.50 -7.31
N TYR A 83 -5.20 -15.78 -7.88
CA TYR A 83 -4.20 -16.30 -8.83
C TYR A 83 -4.78 -16.82 -10.16
N ALA A 84 -6.02 -17.24 -10.21
CA ALA A 84 -6.75 -17.75 -11.39
C ALA A 84 -5.93 -18.79 -12.20
N LEU A 85 -5.22 -19.71 -11.52
CA LEU A 85 -4.48 -20.77 -12.17
C LEU A 85 -5.43 -21.83 -12.76
N PHE A 86 -5.08 -22.36 -13.91
CA PHE A 86 -5.77 -23.48 -14.53
C PHE A 86 -5.48 -24.76 -13.74
N LYS A 87 -6.44 -25.20 -12.92
CA LYS A 87 -6.27 -26.31 -11.96
C LYS A 87 -5.97 -27.67 -12.65
N HIS A 88 -6.42 -27.84 -13.89
CA HIS A 88 -6.22 -29.05 -14.71
C HIS A 88 -4.92 -29.04 -15.53
N LEU A 89 -4.15 -27.94 -15.47
CA LEU A 89 -2.86 -27.80 -16.14
C LEU A 89 -1.73 -27.85 -15.12
N THR A 90 -0.57 -28.41 -15.51
CA THR A 90 0.66 -28.36 -14.72
C THR A 90 1.18 -26.93 -14.62
N VAL A 91 2.15 -26.67 -13.72
CA VAL A 91 2.84 -25.39 -13.60
C VAL A 91 3.42 -24.95 -14.93
N ARG A 92 4.14 -25.84 -15.61
CA ARG A 92 4.73 -25.60 -16.93
C ARG A 92 3.68 -25.16 -17.97
N LYS A 93 2.57 -25.87 -18.04
CA LYS A 93 1.48 -25.54 -18.96
C LYS A 93 0.75 -24.25 -18.58
N ASN A 94 0.61 -23.95 -17.29
CA ASN A 94 0.10 -22.64 -16.85
C ASN A 94 0.96 -21.50 -17.35
N ILE A 95 2.29 -21.60 -17.22
CA ILE A 95 3.24 -20.57 -17.68
C ILE A 95 3.23 -20.48 -19.22
N ALA A 96 3.22 -21.61 -19.90
CA ALA A 96 3.22 -21.69 -21.37
C ALA A 96 1.95 -21.12 -22.04
N PHE A 97 0.83 -21.13 -21.33
CA PHE A 97 -0.51 -20.88 -21.89
C PHE A 97 -0.61 -19.62 -22.76
N GLY A 98 -0.11 -18.48 -22.28
CA GLY A 98 -0.13 -17.23 -23.04
C GLY A 98 0.72 -17.27 -24.32
N LEU A 99 1.84 -17.98 -24.28
CA LEU A 99 2.72 -18.18 -25.45
C LEU A 99 2.09 -19.12 -26.49
N GLU A 100 1.38 -20.15 -26.03
CA GLU A 100 0.65 -21.08 -26.91
C GLU A 100 -0.48 -20.36 -27.66
N ILE A 101 -1.27 -19.51 -26.98
CA ILE A 101 -2.30 -18.67 -27.61
C ILE A 101 -1.68 -17.75 -28.67
N ARG A 102 -0.49 -17.18 -28.40
CA ARG A 102 0.25 -16.35 -29.36
C ARG A 102 0.96 -17.14 -30.43
N LYS A 103 0.76 -18.47 -30.49
CA LYS A 103 1.33 -19.39 -31.50
C LYS A 103 2.87 -19.31 -31.55
N ALA A 104 3.55 -19.11 -30.43
CA ALA A 104 4.99 -19.15 -30.36
C ALA A 104 5.52 -20.56 -30.66
N SER A 105 6.76 -20.68 -31.20
CA SER A 105 7.37 -21.97 -31.48
C SER A 105 7.61 -22.78 -30.20
N GLN A 106 7.52 -24.11 -30.26
CA GLN A 106 7.76 -24.98 -29.11
C GLN A 106 9.11 -24.77 -28.45
N LYS A 107 10.16 -24.53 -29.26
CA LYS A 107 11.50 -24.22 -28.74
C LYS A 107 11.52 -22.93 -27.91
N LYS A 108 10.84 -21.85 -28.38
CA LYS A 108 10.71 -20.59 -27.64
C LYS A 108 9.90 -20.78 -26.35
N ILE A 109 8.79 -21.51 -26.40
CA ILE A 109 7.95 -21.82 -25.24
C ILE A 109 8.76 -22.54 -24.16
N GLN A 110 9.44 -23.64 -24.54
CA GLN A 110 10.22 -24.44 -23.61
C GLN A 110 11.35 -23.62 -22.95
N GLY A 111 12.12 -22.86 -23.73
CA GLY A 111 13.20 -22.02 -23.19
C GLY A 111 12.68 -20.95 -22.24
N LYS A 112 11.56 -20.26 -22.59
CA LYS A 112 10.97 -19.22 -21.75
C LYS A 112 10.38 -19.77 -20.46
N VAL A 113 9.74 -20.94 -20.51
CA VAL A 113 9.18 -21.61 -19.33
C VAL A 113 10.27 -22.00 -18.34
N GLU A 114 11.38 -22.58 -18.80
CA GLU A 114 12.49 -22.93 -17.91
C GLU A 114 13.12 -21.68 -17.28
N GLN A 115 13.38 -20.64 -18.08
CA GLN A 115 13.85 -19.35 -17.58
C GLN A 115 12.95 -18.76 -16.48
N LEU A 116 11.63 -18.79 -16.71
CA LEU A 116 10.67 -18.28 -15.74
C LEU A 116 10.55 -19.14 -14.49
N LEU A 117 10.64 -20.47 -14.60
CA LEU A 117 10.68 -21.35 -13.44
C LEU A 117 11.89 -21.07 -12.55
N GLU A 118 13.03 -20.77 -13.14
CA GLU A 118 14.23 -20.36 -12.41
C GLU A 118 14.04 -18.98 -11.76
N LEU A 119 13.59 -17.98 -12.51
CA LEU A 119 13.31 -16.62 -12.05
C LEU A 119 12.38 -16.58 -10.84
N VAL A 120 11.30 -17.37 -10.87
CA VAL A 120 10.33 -17.45 -9.76
C VAL A 120 10.71 -18.47 -8.68
N GLN A 121 11.90 -19.07 -8.74
CA GLN A 121 12.44 -20.05 -7.79
C GLN A 121 11.54 -21.30 -7.63
N LEU A 122 11.03 -21.81 -8.74
CA LEU A 122 10.22 -23.02 -8.82
C LEU A 122 10.85 -24.10 -9.73
N SER A 123 12.18 -24.06 -9.90
CA SER A 123 12.90 -25.11 -10.65
C SER A 123 12.55 -26.49 -10.09
N GLY A 124 12.32 -27.46 -10.98
CA GLY A 124 11.89 -28.83 -10.62
C GLY A 124 10.42 -29.00 -10.24
N LEU A 125 9.63 -27.93 -10.18
CA LEU A 125 8.18 -28.01 -9.90
C LEU A 125 7.30 -27.89 -11.14
N GLY A 126 7.89 -27.86 -12.35
CA GLY A 126 7.18 -27.64 -13.61
C GLY A 126 6.05 -28.63 -13.90
N ASP A 127 6.19 -29.89 -13.47
CA ASP A 127 5.23 -30.96 -13.74
C ASP A 127 4.17 -31.12 -12.63
N ARG A 128 4.24 -30.34 -11.55
CA ARG A 128 3.23 -30.31 -10.49
C ARG A 128 1.96 -29.58 -10.94
N TYR A 129 0.85 -29.93 -10.31
CA TYR A 129 -0.42 -29.22 -10.47
C TYR A 129 -0.58 -28.16 -9.38
N PRO A 130 -1.39 -27.11 -9.59
CA PRO A 130 -1.64 -26.05 -8.61
C PRO A 130 -2.12 -26.57 -7.24
N SER A 131 -2.83 -27.68 -7.18
CA SER A 131 -3.27 -28.32 -5.93
C SER A 131 -2.12 -28.86 -5.07
N GLN A 132 -0.95 -29.08 -5.64
CA GLN A 132 0.26 -29.62 -4.99
C GLN A 132 1.21 -28.50 -4.50
N LEU A 133 0.81 -27.23 -4.63
CA LEU A 133 1.62 -26.06 -4.32
C LEU A 133 1.10 -25.32 -3.09
N SER A 134 2.02 -24.70 -2.35
CA SER A 134 1.66 -23.72 -1.31
C SER A 134 1.03 -22.45 -1.91
N GLY A 135 0.41 -21.61 -1.07
CA GLY A 135 -0.16 -20.32 -1.51
C GLY A 135 0.86 -19.44 -2.22
N GLY A 136 2.02 -19.23 -1.60
CA GLY A 136 3.10 -18.43 -2.21
C GLY A 136 3.66 -19.04 -3.50
N GLN A 137 3.75 -20.37 -3.61
CA GLN A 137 4.15 -21.03 -4.85
C GLN A 137 3.12 -20.81 -5.96
N ARG A 138 1.82 -20.92 -5.65
CA ARG A 138 0.75 -20.62 -6.64
C ARG A 138 0.83 -19.21 -7.15
N GLN A 139 1.10 -18.25 -6.27
CA GLN A 139 1.27 -16.86 -6.67
C GLN A 139 2.46 -16.64 -7.59
N ARG A 140 3.62 -17.25 -7.29
CA ARG A 140 4.81 -17.18 -8.14
C ARG A 140 4.54 -17.79 -9.53
N VAL A 141 3.75 -18.86 -9.62
CA VAL A 141 3.29 -19.41 -10.90
C VAL A 141 2.42 -18.43 -11.67
N ALA A 142 1.48 -17.74 -10.98
CA ALA A 142 0.62 -16.73 -11.62
C ALA A 142 1.44 -15.54 -12.16
N LEU A 143 2.45 -15.10 -11.42
CA LEU A 143 3.41 -14.07 -11.86
C LEU A 143 4.23 -14.53 -13.07
N ALA A 144 4.80 -15.74 -13.01
CA ALA A 144 5.52 -16.31 -14.14
C ALA A 144 4.65 -16.41 -15.41
N ARG A 145 3.39 -16.81 -15.26
CA ARG A 145 2.40 -16.84 -16.37
C ARG A 145 2.17 -15.44 -16.95
N ALA A 146 2.02 -14.42 -16.09
CA ALA A 146 1.83 -13.04 -16.52
C ALA A 146 3.07 -12.49 -17.24
N LEU A 147 4.27 -12.82 -16.78
CA LEU A 147 5.55 -12.40 -17.36
C LEU A 147 5.91 -13.17 -18.65
N ALA A 148 5.34 -14.36 -18.88
CA ALA A 148 5.67 -15.19 -20.03
C ALA A 148 5.43 -14.50 -21.39
N VAL A 149 4.42 -13.63 -21.44
CA VAL A 149 4.06 -12.88 -22.64
C VAL A 149 4.86 -11.60 -22.84
N GLU A 150 5.86 -11.34 -21.98
CA GLU A 150 6.72 -10.15 -22.01
C GLU A 150 5.88 -8.85 -22.01
N PRO A 151 5.08 -8.63 -20.96
CA PRO A 151 4.18 -7.48 -20.91
C PRO A 151 4.96 -6.18 -20.69
N ASN A 152 4.42 -5.06 -21.18
CA ASN A 152 4.95 -3.72 -20.88
C ASN A 152 4.55 -3.23 -19.48
N VAL A 153 3.43 -3.73 -18.97
CA VAL A 153 2.84 -3.37 -17.67
C VAL A 153 2.38 -4.64 -16.96
N LEU A 154 2.66 -4.72 -15.68
CA LEU A 154 2.23 -5.80 -14.79
C LEU A 154 1.25 -5.25 -13.76
N LEU A 155 0.05 -5.82 -13.68
CA LEU A 155 -1.01 -5.41 -12.76
C LEU A 155 -1.31 -6.55 -11.79
N LEU A 156 -1.26 -6.27 -10.47
CA LEU A 156 -1.44 -7.27 -9.43
C LEU A 156 -2.59 -6.86 -8.51
N ASP A 157 -3.66 -7.63 -8.50
CA ASP A 157 -4.83 -7.37 -7.64
C ASP A 157 -4.67 -8.14 -6.31
N GLU A 158 -4.37 -7.43 -5.22
CA GLU A 158 -4.10 -7.94 -3.87
C GLU A 158 -3.12 -9.14 -3.84
N PRO A 159 -1.88 -8.95 -4.33
CA PRO A 159 -0.96 -10.07 -4.50
C PRO A 159 -0.56 -10.78 -3.21
N PHE A 160 -0.71 -10.15 -2.06
CA PHE A 160 -0.28 -10.70 -0.76
C PHE A 160 -1.45 -11.21 0.09
N GLY A 161 -2.68 -11.14 -0.41
CA GLY A 161 -3.88 -11.61 0.30
C GLY A 161 -3.87 -13.11 0.55
N ALA A 162 -4.62 -13.55 1.58
CA ALA A 162 -4.85 -14.96 1.94
C ALA A 162 -3.59 -15.81 2.23
N LEU A 163 -2.50 -15.17 2.68
CA LEU A 163 -1.24 -15.82 3.08
C LEU A 163 -0.97 -15.59 4.57
N ASP A 164 -0.29 -16.55 5.21
CA ASP A 164 0.21 -16.34 6.56
C ASP A 164 1.31 -15.26 6.62
N ALA A 165 1.52 -14.67 7.80
CA ALA A 165 2.40 -13.51 7.98
C ALA A 165 3.84 -13.75 7.50
N LYS A 166 4.38 -14.96 7.74
CA LYS A 166 5.76 -15.31 7.31
C LYS A 166 5.86 -15.40 5.80
N VAL A 167 4.95 -16.15 5.16
CA VAL A 167 4.92 -16.29 3.70
C VAL A 167 4.69 -14.94 3.02
N ARG A 168 3.84 -14.08 3.61
CA ARG A 168 3.58 -12.73 3.11
C ARG A 168 4.86 -11.88 3.11
N LYS A 169 5.60 -11.88 4.24
CA LYS A 169 6.88 -11.14 4.34
C LYS A 169 7.91 -11.62 3.32
N ASP A 170 8.08 -12.94 3.20
CA ASP A 170 9.02 -13.51 2.23
C ASP A 170 8.64 -13.16 0.79
N LEU A 171 7.34 -13.10 0.52
CA LEU A 171 6.82 -12.79 -0.82
C LEU A 171 6.97 -11.31 -1.18
N ARG A 172 6.78 -10.38 -0.21
CA ARG A 172 7.05 -8.94 -0.41
C ARG A 172 8.51 -8.71 -0.81
N ALA A 173 9.44 -9.24 -0.01
CA ALA A 173 10.86 -9.14 -0.30
C ALA A 173 11.25 -9.81 -1.63
N TRP A 174 10.58 -10.90 -2.00
CA TRP A 174 10.78 -11.55 -3.29
C TRP A 174 10.23 -10.73 -4.46
N LEU A 175 9.02 -10.15 -4.34
CA LEU A 175 8.44 -9.30 -5.39
C LEU A 175 9.32 -8.08 -5.65
N ARG A 176 9.86 -7.46 -4.61
CA ARG A 176 10.78 -6.33 -4.75
C ARG A 176 12.01 -6.74 -5.56
N ARG A 177 12.68 -7.84 -5.21
CA ARG A 177 13.84 -8.35 -5.97
C ARG A 177 13.49 -8.71 -7.42
N LEU A 178 12.33 -9.34 -7.63
CA LEU A 178 11.86 -9.65 -8.98
C LEU A 178 11.70 -8.39 -9.83
N HIS A 179 11.10 -7.34 -9.24
CA HIS A 179 10.94 -6.06 -9.91
C HIS A 179 12.29 -5.43 -10.27
N ASP A 180 13.24 -5.43 -9.35
CA ASP A 180 14.61 -4.93 -9.56
C ASP A 180 15.36 -5.71 -10.67
N GLU A 181 15.00 -6.96 -10.93
CA GLU A 181 15.60 -7.77 -12.00
C GLU A 181 14.91 -7.56 -13.36
N VAL A 182 13.59 -7.42 -13.37
CA VAL A 182 12.78 -7.42 -14.60
C VAL A 182 12.49 -6.00 -15.12
N HIS A 183 12.46 -4.99 -14.26
CA HIS A 183 12.21 -3.57 -14.55
C HIS A 183 10.91 -3.30 -15.36
N VAL A 184 9.87 -4.12 -15.19
CA VAL A 184 8.55 -3.91 -15.82
C VAL A 184 7.75 -2.94 -14.97
N THR A 185 7.11 -1.94 -15.59
CA THR A 185 6.15 -1.06 -14.88
C THR A 185 5.11 -1.90 -14.17
N THR A 186 5.10 -1.85 -12.84
CA THR A 186 4.24 -2.72 -12.03
C THR A 186 3.32 -1.89 -11.15
N VAL A 187 2.03 -2.23 -11.16
CA VAL A 187 1.03 -1.64 -10.25
C VAL A 187 0.39 -2.76 -9.44
N PHE A 188 0.38 -2.62 -8.13
CA PHE A 188 -0.31 -3.56 -7.26
C PHE A 188 -1.33 -2.87 -6.37
N VAL A 189 -2.44 -3.56 -6.11
CA VAL A 189 -3.48 -3.12 -5.17
C VAL A 189 -3.22 -3.74 -3.81
N THR A 190 -3.33 -2.95 -2.77
CA THR A 190 -3.35 -3.43 -1.38
C THR A 190 -4.20 -2.53 -0.49
N HIS A 191 -4.66 -3.07 0.63
CA HIS A 191 -5.25 -2.31 1.74
C HIS A 191 -4.31 -2.32 2.97
N ASP A 192 -3.18 -3.01 2.89
CA ASP A 192 -2.18 -3.12 3.94
C ASP A 192 -1.09 -2.06 3.73
N GLN A 193 -0.91 -1.20 4.73
CA GLN A 193 0.05 -0.11 4.72
C GLN A 193 1.49 -0.62 4.70
N GLU A 194 1.80 -1.70 5.46
CA GLU A 194 3.13 -2.28 5.50
C GLU A 194 3.55 -2.79 4.11
N GLU A 195 2.62 -3.41 3.38
CA GLU A 195 2.89 -3.90 2.03
C GLU A 195 3.26 -2.76 1.09
N ALA A 196 2.49 -1.66 1.12
CA ALA A 196 2.77 -0.50 0.29
C ALA A 196 4.10 0.16 0.66
N MET A 197 4.35 0.37 1.96
CA MET A 197 5.56 1.04 2.47
C MET A 197 6.84 0.23 2.23
N GLU A 198 6.77 -1.12 2.33
CA GLU A 198 7.95 -1.99 2.17
C GLU A 198 8.32 -2.23 0.71
N VAL A 199 7.32 -2.27 -0.18
CA VAL A 199 7.51 -2.80 -1.54
C VAL A 199 7.57 -1.71 -2.61
N ALA A 200 6.77 -0.64 -2.49
CA ALA A 200 6.57 0.33 -3.56
C ALA A 200 7.68 1.40 -3.65
N ASP A 201 7.97 1.83 -4.87
CA ASP A 201 8.73 3.06 -5.13
C ASP A 201 7.85 4.29 -4.87
N GLU A 202 6.56 4.17 -5.22
CA GLU A 202 5.57 5.24 -5.10
C GLU A 202 4.22 4.67 -4.66
N ILE A 203 3.51 5.40 -3.81
CA ILE A 203 2.20 5.03 -3.29
C ILE A 203 1.16 6.02 -3.80
N VAL A 204 0.06 5.51 -4.34
CA VAL A 204 -1.15 6.25 -4.68
C VAL A 204 -2.20 5.95 -3.63
N VAL A 205 -2.46 6.90 -2.74
CA VAL A 205 -3.50 6.77 -1.72
C VAL A 205 -4.84 7.12 -2.33
N MET A 206 -5.80 6.19 -2.27
CA MET A 206 -7.15 6.36 -2.81
C MET A 206 -8.21 6.33 -1.72
N ASN A 207 -9.20 7.20 -1.86
CA ASN A 207 -10.36 7.25 -0.97
C ASN A 207 -11.62 7.64 -1.77
N LYS A 208 -12.75 6.96 -1.54
CA LYS A 208 -14.05 7.26 -2.16
C LYS A 208 -13.98 7.53 -3.69
N GLY A 209 -13.19 6.72 -4.41
CA GLY A 209 -13.04 6.82 -5.86
C GLY A 209 -12.05 7.88 -6.35
N LYS A 210 -11.39 8.62 -5.46
CA LYS A 210 -10.45 9.71 -5.78
C LYS A 210 -9.03 9.36 -5.35
N VAL A 211 -8.05 10.02 -5.98
CA VAL A 211 -6.67 10.03 -5.52
C VAL A 211 -6.52 11.15 -4.48
N GLU A 212 -6.12 10.80 -3.27
CA GLU A 212 -5.88 11.74 -2.17
C GLU A 212 -4.45 12.28 -2.20
N GLN A 213 -3.48 11.40 -2.46
CA GLN A 213 -2.06 11.75 -2.51
C GLN A 213 -1.29 10.73 -3.32
N VAL A 214 -0.24 11.19 -4.00
CA VAL A 214 0.78 10.37 -4.67
C VAL A 214 2.14 10.81 -4.15
N GLY A 215 3.01 9.85 -3.85
CA GLY A 215 4.38 10.13 -3.39
C GLY A 215 5.13 8.87 -2.97
N THR A 216 6.41 9.04 -2.65
CA THR A 216 7.22 7.97 -2.07
C THR A 216 6.67 7.56 -0.69
N PRO A 217 6.98 6.35 -0.19
CA PRO A 217 6.59 5.94 1.16
C PRO A 217 6.92 6.98 2.24
N ALA A 218 8.11 7.58 2.20
CA ALA A 218 8.52 8.63 3.13
C ALA A 218 7.66 9.89 3.00
N GLN A 219 7.38 10.36 1.78
CA GLN A 219 6.53 11.53 1.57
C GLN A 219 5.10 11.32 2.08
N ILE A 220 4.52 10.14 1.84
CA ILE A 220 3.16 9.82 2.31
C ILE A 220 3.10 9.80 3.84
N TYR A 221 4.14 9.28 4.51
CA TYR A 221 4.19 9.18 5.97
C TYR A 221 4.52 10.50 6.65
N ASP A 222 5.57 11.20 6.19
CA ASP A 222 6.11 12.41 6.82
C ASP A 222 5.32 13.67 6.43
N HIS A 223 4.77 13.71 5.22
CA HIS A 223 4.07 14.86 4.64
C HIS A 223 2.67 14.48 4.12
N PRO A 224 1.77 13.95 4.98
CA PRO A 224 0.41 13.62 4.58
C PRO A 224 -0.33 14.87 4.09
N ALA A 225 -1.02 14.75 2.96
CA ALA A 225 -1.72 15.87 2.32
C ALA A 225 -3.07 16.19 3.00
N SER A 226 -3.64 15.27 3.77
CA SER A 226 -4.94 15.45 4.42
C SER A 226 -5.04 14.69 5.74
N ALA A 227 -6.02 15.05 6.56
CA ALA A 227 -6.38 14.34 7.78
C ALA A 227 -6.66 12.86 7.51
N PHE A 228 -7.31 12.56 6.37
CA PHE A 228 -7.54 11.18 5.94
C PHE A 228 -6.23 10.43 5.73
N VAL A 229 -5.31 10.97 4.94
CA VAL A 229 -4.02 10.31 4.68
C VAL A 229 -3.26 10.09 5.98
N MET A 230 -3.17 11.11 6.85
CA MET A 230 -2.49 11.00 8.13
C MET A 230 -3.07 9.91 9.02
N SER A 231 -4.41 9.84 9.12
CA SER A 231 -5.10 8.84 9.95
C SER A 231 -5.08 7.44 9.33
N PHE A 232 -5.08 7.35 8.00
CA PHE A 232 -5.06 6.09 7.29
C PHE A 232 -3.66 5.45 7.28
N ILE A 233 -2.58 6.25 7.28
CA ILE A 233 -1.19 5.79 7.20
C ILE A 233 -0.56 5.70 8.59
N GLY A 234 -1.03 4.79 9.41
CA GLY A 234 -0.49 4.52 10.75
C GLY A 234 -1.21 5.23 11.90
N PRO A 235 -0.86 4.90 13.13
CA PRO A 235 -1.52 5.41 14.32
C PRO A 235 -1.35 6.92 14.46
N VAL A 236 -2.39 7.59 14.99
CA VAL A 236 -2.40 9.03 15.22
C VAL A 236 -3.27 9.35 16.43
N ASN A 237 -2.84 10.29 17.25
CA ASN A 237 -3.67 10.96 18.25
C ASN A 237 -4.36 12.14 17.60
N ILE A 238 -5.66 12.27 17.78
CA ILE A 238 -6.46 13.40 17.31
C ILE A 238 -6.98 14.11 18.54
N LEU A 239 -6.55 15.35 18.74
CA LEU A 239 -6.88 16.15 19.90
C LEU A 239 -7.47 17.49 19.44
N PRO A 240 -8.36 18.10 20.25
CA PRO A 240 -8.78 19.47 20.01
C PRO A 240 -7.55 20.40 19.96
N SER A 241 -7.49 21.31 19.00
CA SER A 241 -6.37 22.26 18.90
C SER A 241 -6.29 23.19 20.10
N SER A 242 -7.35 23.30 20.90
CA SER A 242 -7.40 24.01 22.18
C SER A 242 -6.81 23.21 23.34
N ALA A 243 -6.39 21.95 23.15
CA ALA A 243 -5.80 21.15 24.22
C ALA A 243 -4.54 21.81 24.80
N LYS A 244 -4.36 21.68 26.11
CA LYS A 244 -3.24 22.33 26.83
C LYS A 244 -1.86 21.98 26.29
N ILE A 245 -1.70 20.76 25.77
CA ILE A 245 -0.44 20.28 25.19
C ILE A 245 0.04 21.14 24.00
N PHE A 246 -0.87 21.69 23.21
CA PHE A 246 -0.52 22.56 22.09
C PHE A 246 -0.28 24.00 22.56
N GLN A 247 -1.07 24.50 23.50
CA GLN A 247 -0.89 25.83 24.05
C GLN A 247 0.48 26.01 24.72
N SER A 248 0.91 24.99 25.50
CA SER A 248 2.21 25.01 26.19
C SER A 248 3.41 24.91 25.27
N SER A 249 3.24 24.23 24.11
CA SER A 249 4.31 24.05 23.12
C SER A 249 4.44 25.21 22.12
N GLY A 250 3.50 26.17 22.14
CA GLY A 250 3.45 27.27 21.17
C GLY A 250 2.97 26.85 19.78
N PHE A 251 2.33 25.69 19.68
CA PHE A 251 1.72 25.25 18.43
C PHE A 251 0.39 25.98 18.22
N GLU A 252 0.33 26.79 17.17
CA GLU A 252 -0.88 27.50 16.79
C GLU A 252 -1.55 26.80 15.59
N SER A 253 -2.84 26.52 15.71
CA SER A 253 -3.65 25.96 14.62
C SER A 253 -4.91 26.78 14.43
N THR A 254 -5.24 27.03 13.16
CA THR A 254 -6.52 27.63 12.76
C THR A 254 -7.63 26.60 12.60
N HIS A 255 -7.29 25.32 12.70
CA HIS A 255 -8.22 24.19 12.55
C HIS A 255 -8.63 23.63 13.89
N PRO A 256 -9.85 23.06 14.05
CA PRO A 256 -10.37 22.60 15.35
C PRO A 256 -9.66 21.38 15.90
N GLU A 257 -9.05 20.56 15.04
CA GLU A 257 -8.34 19.34 15.42
C GLU A 257 -6.88 19.40 15.01
N THR A 258 -6.03 18.84 15.87
CA THR A 258 -4.61 18.69 15.65
C THR A 258 -4.24 17.21 15.76
N PHE A 259 -3.43 16.77 14.82
CA PHE A 259 -3.02 15.39 14.60
C PHE A 259 -1.56 15.22 15.05
N LEU A 260 -1.31 14.22 15.86
CA LEU A 260 0.00 13.99 16.49
C LEU A 260 0.36 12.50 16.42
N ARG A 261 1.49 12.18 15.78
CA ARG A 261 1.98 10.78 15.75
C ARG A 261 2.40 10.35 17.15
N PRO A 262 2.16 9.09 17.55
CA PRO A 262 2.58 8.59 18.87
C PRO A 262 4.09 8.71 19.13
N GLN A 263 4.94 8.55 18.11
CA GLN A 263 6.39 8.72 18.24
C GLN A 263 6.84 10.19 18.35
N ASP A 264 5.96 11.14 18.03
CA ASP A 264 6.24 12.58 18.16
C ASP A 264 5.80 13.14 19.50
N ILE A 265 5.45 12.27 20.45
CA ILE A 265 5.19 12.64 21.84
C ILE A 265 6.45 12.40 22.66
N ILE A 266 6.97 13.47 23.25
CA ILE A 266 8.10 13.42 24.16
C ILE A 266 7.57 13.28 25.58
N ILE A 267 8.03 12.25 26.31
CA ILE A 267 7.75 12.05 27.74
C ILE A 267 8.98 12.45 28.55
N GLU A 268 8.79 13.28 29.57
CA GLU A 268 9.79 13.74 30.52
C GLU A 268 9.31 13.42 31.96
N THR A 269 10.27 13.19 32.88
CA THR A 269 9.99 12.95 34.31
C THR A 269 9.99 14.23 35.13
N VAL A 270 10.47 15.33 34.56
CA VAL A 270 10.58 16.64 35.21
C VAL A 270 9.80 17.69 34.42
N ALA A 271 9.01 18.51 35.13
CA ALA A 271 8.25 19.58 34.51
C ALA A 271 9.17 20.66 33.93
N ASN A 272 8.76 21.17 32.76
CA ASN A 272 9.34 22.40 32.21
C ASN A 272 8.22 23.29 31.62
N VAL A 273 8.59 24.50 31.15
CA VAL A 273 7.62 25.52 30.69
C VAL A 273 6.80 25.05 29.48
N THR A 274 7.33 24.11 28.66
CA THR A 274 6.72 23.64 27.42
C THR A 274 6.01 22.31 27.57
N THR A 275 5.99 21.71 28.76
CA THR A 275 5.36 20.40 29.01
C THR A 275 4.05 20.56 29.78
N VAL A 276 3.15 19.61 29.59
CA VAL A 276 1.92 19.47 30.36
C VAL A 276 1.93 18.17 31.17
N PRO A 277 1.34 18.17 32.37
CA PRO A 277 1.27 16.98 33.20
C PRO A 277 0.33 15.94 32.58
N ALA A 278 0.73 14.68 32.70
CA ALA A 278 -0.05 13.51 32.28
C ALA A 278 0.16 12.35 33.27
N THR A 279 -0.77 11.44 33.31
CA THR A 279 -0.68 10.20 34.08
C THR A 279 -0.55 9.00 33.15
N VAL A 280 0.40 8.11 33.43
CA VAL A 280 0.54 6.86 32.69
C VAL A 280 -0.63 5.95 33.05
N SER A 281 -1.51 5.66 32.10
CA SER A 281 -2.69 4.82 32.31
C SER A 281 -2.35 3.34 32.09
N ARG A 282 -1.58 3.03 31.04
CA ARG A 282 -1.22 1.67 30.66
C ARG A 282 0.09 1.63 29.88
N ILE A 283 0.81 0.50 30.00
CA ILE A 283 2.04 0.23 29.26
C ILE A 283 1.86 -1.09 28.51
N ILE A 284 2.14 -1.12 27.20
CA ILE A 284 2.01 -2.27 26.33
C ILE A 284 3.34 -2.52 25.65
N HIS A 285 3.92 -3.71 25.87
CA HIS A 285 5.17 -4.12 25.24
C HIS A 285 4.89 -4.81 23.91
N LEU A 286 5.24 -4.17 22.79
CA LEU A 286 5.05 -4.67 21.42
C LEU A 286 6.33 -5.29 20.81
N GLY A 287 7.26 -5.72 21.68
CA GLY A 287 8.53 -6.31 21.28
C GLY A 287 9.65 -5.26 21.16
N TRP A 288 9.85 -4.67 20.01
CA TRP A 288 10.86 -3.62 19.78
C TRP A 288 10.41 -2.22 20.21
N GLU A 289 9.14 -2.01 20.38
CA GLU A 289 8.48 -0.75 20.71
C GLU A 289 7.63 -0.89 21.98
N ILE A 290 7.55 0.16 22.76
CA ILE A 290 6.70 0.26 23.94
C ILE A 290 5.62 1.33 23.69
N GLN A 291 4.37 0.92 23.77
CA GLN A 291 3.24 1.84 23.72
C GLN A 291 2.84 2.26 25.13
N VAL A 292 2.75 3.56 25.35
CA VAL A 292 2.36 4.17 26.63
C VAL A 292 1.07 4.94 26.44
N GLU A 293 0.01 4.51 27.08
CA GLU A 293 -1.26 5.24 27.12
C GLU A 293 -1.21 6.28 28.24
N LEU A 294 -1.55 7.51 27.91
CA LEU A 294 -1.45 8.68 28.77
C LEU A 294 -2.82 9.36 28.90
N THR A 295 -3.12 9.85 30.10
CA THR A 295 -4.26 10.73 30.34
C THR A 295 -3.73 12.09 30.78
N LEU A 296 -4.05 13.15 30.05
CA LEU A 296 -3.73 14.53 30.39
C LEU A 296 -4.62 15.02 31.52
N ASP A 297 -4.20 16.05 32.26
CA ASP A 297 -4.98 16.66 33.35
C ASP A 297 -6.32 17.27 32.89
N ASP A 298 -6.48 17.56 31.60
CA ASP A 298 -7.74 18.02 31.01
C ASP A 298 -8.67 16.85 30.57
N GLY A 299 -8.28 15.60 30.89
CA GLY A 299 -9.04 14.39 30.58
C GLY A 299 -8.83 13.85 29.17
N GLN A 300 -8.02 14.48 28.33
CA GLN A 300 -7.68 13.95 27.01
C GLN A 300 -6.81 12.69 27.12
N MET A 301 -7.10 11.68 26.31
CA MET A 301 -6.28 10.48 26.23
C MET A 301 -5.41 10.50 24.98
N MET A 302 -4.18 10.02 25.12
CA MET A 302 -3.25 9.90 24.01
C MET A 302 -2.33 8.71 24.18
N THR A 303 -1.72 8.29 23.08
CA THR A 303 -0.76 7.20 23.04
C THR A 303 0.60 7.73 22.61
N ALA A 304 1.64 7.39 23.35
CA ALA A 304 3.02 7.64 22.95
C ALA A 304 3.73 6.32 22.62
N HIS A 305 4.64 6.35 21.65
CA HIS A 305 5.50 5.24 21.30
C HIS A 305 6.95 5.55 21.69
N LEU A 306 7.56 4.66 22.45
CA LEU A 306 8.94 4.76 22.92
C LEU A 306 9.78 3.59 22.42
N THR A 307 11.06 3.85 22.16
CA THR A 307 12.04 2.77 22.05
C THR A 307 12.24 2.10 23.42
N ARG A 308 12.69 0.84 23.44
CA ARG A 308 13.02 0.15 24.70
C ARG A 308 14.04 0.92 25.52
N GLU A 309 15.09 1.41 24.91
CA GLU A 309 16.13 2.19 25.56
C GLU A 309 15.53 3.41 26.30
N ARG A 310 14.69 4.18 25.60
CA ARG A 310 14.05 5.36 26.19
C ARG A 310 13.07 5.00 27.30
N PHE A 311 12.35 3.90 27.17
CA PHE A 311 11.46 3.41 28.21
C PHE A 311 12.22 3.01 29.50
N ASP A 312 13.35 2.29 29.34
CA ASP A 312 14.19 1.85 30.47
C ASP A 312 14.84 3.03 31.19
N GLU A 313 15.24 4.09 30.47
CA GLU A 313 15.72 5.35 31.04
C GLU A 313 14.67 6.04 31.92
N LEU A 314 13.43 6.13 31.40
CA LEU A 314 12.34 6.84 32.07
C LEU A 314 11.77 6.07 33.27
N LYS A 315 11.98 4.75 33.34
CA LYS A 315 11.47 3.84 34.42
C LYS A 315 9.98 4.03 34.70
N LEU A 316 9.19 4.06 33.62
CA LEU A 316 7.76 4.32 33.70
C LEU A 316 7.01 3.13 34.32
N GLU A 317 6.06 3.45 35.20
CA GLU A 317 5.10 2.50 35.78
C GLU A 317 3.68 3.06 35.64
N PRO A 318 2.65 2.21 35.61
CA PRO A 318 1.27 2.68 35.66
C PRO A 318 1.03 3.59 36.86
N GLN A 319 0.22 4.63 36.68
CA GLN A 319 -0.09 5.70 37.63
C GLN A 319 1.08 6.69 37.88
N ASN A 320 2.24 6.55 37.23
CA ASN A 320 3.27 7.57 37.31
C ASN A 320 2.76 8.89 36.72
N LYS A 321 3.09 10.00 37.39
CA LYS A 321 2.96 11.34 36.84
C LYS A 321 4.17 11.64 35.97
N VAL A 322 3.91 12.07 34.76
CA VAL A 322 4.92 12.44 33.76
C VAL A 322 4.55 13.78 33.12
N TYR A 323 5.44 14.33 32.34
CA TYR A 323 5.26 15.57 31.62
C TYR A 323 5.45 15.33 30.15
N VAL A 324 4.52 15.81 29.31
CA VAL A 324 4.52 15.52 27.88
C VAL A 324 4.49 16.79 27.04
N LYS A 325 5.13 16.74 25.88
CA LYS A 325 5.06 17.78 24.85
C LYS A 325 5.07 17.16 23.46
N PRO A 326 4.49 17.82 22.45
CA PRO A 326 4.61 17.40 21.08
C PRO A 326 6.01 17.77 20.54
N LYS A 327 6.57 16.91 19.68
CA LYS A 327 7.76 17.21 18.88
C LYS A 327 7.35 17.82 17.55
N ASP A 328 6.36 17.22 16.89
CA ASP A 328 5.76 17.67 15.64
C ASP A 328 4.25 17.42 15.71
N ALA A 329 3.46 18.34 15.18
CA ALA A 329 2.01 18.24 15.12
C ALA A 329 1.50 18.85 13.83
N LYS A 330 0.41 18.31 13.29
CA LYS A 330 -0.18 18.77 12.03
C LYS A 330 -1.65 19.08 12.20
N SER A 331 -2.14 20.06 11.45
CA SER A 331 -3.54 20.37 11.37
C SER A 331 -3.96 20.48 9.91
N PHE A 332 -5.20 20.09 9.62
CA PHE A 332 -5.71 20.07 8.25
C PHE A 332 -7.03 20.82 8.16
N PRO A 333 -7.33 21.43 6.99
CA PRO A 333 -8.66 21.98 6.74
C PRO A 333 -9.72 20.90 6.94
N LEU A 334 -10.84 21.26 7.56
CA LEU A 334 -12.02 20.40 7.58
C LEU A 334 -12.57 20.35 6.15
N PHE A 335 -12.34 19.24 5.45
CA PHE A 335 -13.16 18.93 4.29
C PHE A 335 -14.50 18.41 4.80
N TYR A 336 -15.50 19.27 4.89
CA TYR A 336 -16.87 18.81 4.95
C TYR A 336 -17.13 18.04 3.64
N SER A 337 -17.15 16.70 3.71
CA SER A 337 -17.79 15.91 2.64
C SER A 337 -19.28 16.25 2.66
N ILE A 338 -19.66 17.16 1.77
CA ILE A 338 -21.06 17.41 1.42
C ILE A 338 -21.60 16.18 0.70
#